data_e808ef13bc749e0bec963d2813b43986
#
_entry.id   e808ef13bc749e0bec963d2813b43986
#
_cell.length_a   1.000
_cell.length_b   1.000
_cell.length_c   1.000
_cell.angle_alpha   90.00
_cell.angle_beta   90.00
_cell.angle_gamma   90.00
#
_symmetry.space_group_name_H-M   'P 1'
#
loop_
_entity.id
_entity.type
_entity.pdbx_description
1 polymer ?
#
loop_
_entity_poly.entity_id
_entity_poly.type
_entity_poly.pdbx_seq_one_letter_code
_entity_poly.pdbx_strand_id
1 'polypeptide(L)'
;AISAARAFSLYFQLVNILEQRIEEDSYLESIKKGKLDNSNYQIDPFAPALASQTAPATFTQLFERLRRLNVPPAQLDGLMREMDIRLVFTAHPTEIVRHTVRHKQRRVATLLQQLQSNSLISKSEKEICRLQLEEEIRLWWRTDELHQFKPTVLDEVDYALHYFQQVLFDAMPQLRRRLTTALASSYPDVEIPNEAFCTFGSWVGSDRDGNPSVTPEITWRTACYQRQLMLDRYIASVQELRDQLSISMQWSQVSSPLLESLEMDRVRFPEVYEERAARYRLEPYRLKLSYTPVSYTHLRAHETSY
;
A
#
# COMPACT_ATOMS: atom_id res chain seq x y z
N ALA A 1 8.82 -35.16 -18.97
CA ALA A 1 7.69 -34.24 -19.20
C ALA A 1 7.47 -33.27 -18.02
N ILE A 2 7.25 -33.73 -16.80
CA ILE A 2 6.95 -32.91 -15.61
C ILE A 2 8.08 -31.91 -15.33
N SER A 3 9.36 -32.35 -15.34
CA SER A 3 10.50 -31.44 -15.08
C SER A 3 10.65 -30.37 -16.16
N ALA A 4 10.32 -30.67 -17.41
CA ALA A 4 10.34 -29.67 -18.47
C ALA A 4 9.22 -28.63 -18.29
N ALA A 5 7.99 -29.06 -18.02
CA ALA A 5 6.87 -28.14 -17.74
C ALA A 5 7.18 -27.21 -16.56
N ARG A 6 7.80 -27.74 -15.50
CA ARG A 6 8.21 -26.95 -14.33
C ARG A 6 9.30 -25.94 -14.67
N ALA A 7 10.28 -26.33 -15.51
CA ALA A 7 11.31 -25.40 -15.97
C ALA A 7 10.71 -24.24 -16.77
N PHE A 8 9.72 -24.50 -17.64
CA PHE A 8 9.01 -23.48 -18.38
C PHE A 8 8.19 -22.58 -17.44
N SER A 9 7.45 -23.15 -16.48
CA SER A 9 6.69 -22.37 -15.50
C SER A 9 7.60 -21.39 -14.76
N LEU A 10 8.68 -21.88 -14.17
CA LEU A 10 9.63 -21.02 -13.45
C LEU A 10 10.29 -19.98 -14.37
N TYR A 11 10.66 -20.36 -15.58
CA TYR A 11 11.24 -19.44 -16.56
C TYR A 11 10.27 -18.28 -16.86
N PHE A 12 9.01 -18.57 -17.19
CA PHE A 12 8.02 -17.52 -17.46
C PHE A 12 7.74 -16.65 -16.25
N GLN A 13 7.70 -17.20 -15.04
CA GLN A 13 7.53 -16.40 -13.83
C GLN A 13 8.72 -15.47 -13.59
N LEU A 14 9.95 -15.91 -13.86
CA LEU A 14 11.14 -15.06 -13.79
C LEU A 14 11.13 -13.98 -14.88
N VAL A 15 10.71 -14.32 -16.10
CA VAL A 15 10.56 -13.34 -17.20
C VAL A 15 9.53 -12.28 -16.82
N ASN A 16 8.37 -12.66 -16.30
CA ASN A 16 7.34 -11.70 -15.85
C ASN A 16 7.86 -10.75 -14.77
N ILE A 17 8.65 -11.26 -13.81
CA ILE A 17 9.28 -10.40 -12.78
C ILE A 17 10.24 -9.39 -13.43
N LEU A 18 11.02 -9.83 -14.42
CA LEU A 18 11.96 -8.96 -15.14
C LEU A 18 11.22 -7.92 -15.99
N GLU A 19 10.17 -8.31 -16.71
CA GLU A 19 9.35 -7.41 -17.53
C GLU A 19 8.70 -6.33 -16.68
N GLN A 20 8.04 -6.71 -15.55
CA GLN A 20 7.50 -5.74 -14.60
C GLN A 20 8.55 -4.76 -14.12
N ARG A 21 9.75 -5.25 -13.88
CA ARG A 21 10.87 -4.42 -13.44
C ARG A 21 11.34 -3.43 -14.51
N ILE A 22 11.45 -3.89 -15.75
CA ILE A 22 11.83 -3.03 -16.90
C ILE A 22 10.76 -1.95 -17.12
N GLU A 23 9.50 -2.29 -17.00
CA GLU A 23 8.39 -1.33 -17.08
C GLU A 23 8.47 -0.28 -15.96
N GLU A 24 8.72 -0.70 -14.72
CA GLU A 24 8.90 0.21 -13.58
C GLU A 24 10.08 1.16 -13.80
N ASP A 25 11.23 0.64 -14.23
CA ASP A 25 12.43 1.45 -14.49
C ASP A 25 12.19 2.41 -15.65
N SER A 26 11.56 1.97 -16.73
CA SER A 26 11.17 2.81 -17.87
C SER A 26 10.21 3.93 -17.43
N TYR A 27 9.24 3.63 -16.58
CA TYR A 27 8.33 4.61 -16.01
C TYR A 27 9.08 5.65 -15.14
N LEU A 28 9.99 5.20 -14.28
CA LEU A 28 10.80 6.09 -13.44
C LEU A 28 11.73 6.98 -14.26
N GLU A 29 12.32 6.44 -15.34
CA GLU A 29 13.12 7.24 -16.28
C GLU A 29 12.28 8.28 -17.01
N SER A 30 11.07 7.94 -17.43
CA SER A 30 10.17 8.87 -18.10
C SER A 30 9.78 10.05 -17.19
N ILE A 31 9.55 9.78 -15.88
CA ILE A 31 9.32 10.82 -14.86
C ILE A 31 10.55 11.74 -14.74
N LYS A 32 11.76 11.17 -14.73
CA LYS A 32 13.02 11.95 -14.65
C LYS A 32 13.24 12.80 -15.91
N LYS A 33 13.00 12.23 -17.08
CA LYS A 33 13.12 12.95 -18.37
C LYS A 33 12.05 14.04 -18.52
N GLY A 34 10.81 13.80 -18.12
CA GLY A 34 9.75 14.80 -18.14
C GLY A 34 10.02 16.03 -17.26
N LYS A 35 10.91 15.92 -16.27
CA LYS A 35 11.40 17.08 -15.51
C LYS A 35 12.52 17.85 -16.24
N LEU A 36 13.19 17.25 -17.20
CA LEU A 36 14.31 17.84 -17.94
C LEU A 36 13.91 18.44 -19.30
N ASP A 37 12.80 18.00 -19.89
CA ASP A 37 12.45 18.30 -21.28
C ASP A 37 11.18 19.18 -21.40
N ASN A 38 11.16 20.28 -20.66
CA ASN A 38 10.07 21.28 -20.72
C ASN A 38 10.11 22.17 -21.99
N SER A 39 11.01 21.94 -22.95
CA SER A 39 11.23 22.91 -24.00
C SER A 39 10.69 22.58 -25.39
N ASN A 40 10.31 21.33 -25.72
CA ASN A 40 10.03 20.98 -27.13
C ASN A 40 8.86 20.03 -27.43
N TYR A 41 7.90 19.81 -26.56
CA TYR A 41 6.71 19.04 -26.94
C TYR A 41 5.54 19.96 -27.34
N GLN A 42 5.39 20.19 -28.62
CA GLN A 42 4.11 20.60 -29.22
C GLN A 42 3.17 19.39 -29.15
N ILE A 43 2.39 19.31 -28.07
CA ILE A 43 1.30 18.33 -27.96
C ILE A 43 0.12 18.93 -28.69
N ASP A 44 -0.30 18.28 -29.78
CA ASP A 44 -1.60 18.55 -30.41
C ASP A 44 -2.71 18.25 -29.37
N PRO A 45 -3.47 19.26 -28.91
CA PRO A 45 -4.49 19.07 -27.88
C PRO A 45 -5.65 18.18 -28.34
N PHE A 46 -5.77 17.90 -29.64
CA PHE A 46 -6.82 17.10 -30.26
C PHE A 46 -6.35 15.73 -30.73
N ALA A 47 -5.07 15.38 -30.55
CA ALA A 47 -4.60 14.05 -30.90
C ALA A 47 -5.32 12.99 -30.04
N PRO A 48 -5.94 11.96 -30.65
CA PRO A 48 -6.59 10.91 -29.89
C PRO A 48 -5.56 10.21 -28.98
N ALA A 49 -5.97 9.95 -27.74
CA ALA A 49 -5.10 9.42 -26.66
C ALA A 49 -4.41 8.08 -26.99
N LEU A 50 -4.78 7.43 -28.07
CA LEU A 50 -4.24 6.17 -28.60
C LEU A 50 -3.03 6.34 -29.54
N ALA A 51 -2.66 7.54 -29.93
CA ALA A 51 -1.62 7.75 -30.94
C ALA A 51 -0.22 8.05 -30.39
N SER A 52 -0.05 8.29 -29.09
CA SER A 52 1.27 8.52 -28.50
C SER A 52 1.72 7.32 -27.68
N GLN A 53 2.65 6.54 -28.19
CA GLN A 53 3.49 5.59 -27.44
C GLN A 53 4.44 6.32 -26.47
N THR A 54 4.03 7.46 -25.93
CA THR A 54 4.76 8.24 -24.93
C THR A 54 4.36 7.78 -23.54
N ALA A 55 5.33 7.78 -22.66
CA ALA A 55 5.28 7.37 -21.27
C ALA A 55 3.91 7.53 -20.56
N PRO A 56 3.54 6.64 -19.62
CA PRO A 56 2.25 6.72 -18.93
C PRO A 56 2.05 8.10 -18.33
N ALA A 57 0.84 8.66 -18.54
CA ALA A 57 0.49 9.99 -18.08
C ALA A 57 0.68 10.10 -16.55
N THR A 58 1.53 11.01 -16.11
CA THR A 58 1.71 11.31 -14.69
C THR A 58 0.67 12.35 -14.25
N PHE A 59 0.39 12.45 -12.95
CA PHE A 59 -0.45 13.53 -12.42
C PHE A 59 0.09 14.92 -12.78
N THR A 60 1.41 15.10 -12.77
CA THR A 60 2.06 16.36 -13.17
C THR A 60 1.69 16.72 -14.61
N GLN A 61 1.88 15.79 -15.56
CA GLN A 61 1.53 16.01 -16.96
C GLN A 61 0.04 16.28 -17.16
N LEU A 62 -0.82 15.57 -16.39
CA LEU A 62 -2.27 15.78 -16.43
C LEU A 62 -2.63 17.21 -16.02
N PHE A 63 -2.16 17.67 -14.87
CA PHE A 63 -2.48 19.02 -14.37
C PHE A 63 -1.85 20.13 -15.21
N GLU A 64 -0.65 19.94 -15.73
CA GLU A 64 -0.05 20.87 -16.70
C GLU A 64 -0.90 20.97 -17.98
N ARG A 65 -1.41 19.83 -18.48
CA ARG A 65 -2.31 19.81 -19.63
C ARG A 65 -3.62 20.55 -19.35
N LEU A 66 -4.25 20.30 -18.20
CA LEU A 66 -5.47 21.00 -17.78
C LEU A 66 -5.25 22.51 -17.66
N ARG A 67 -4.10 22.93 -17.15
CA ARG A 67 -3.71 24.33 -17.06
C ARG A 67 -3.53 24.97 -18.45
N ARG A 68 -2.91 24.26 -19.39
CA ARG A 68 -2.77 24.73 -20.79
C ARG A 68 -4.12 24.85 -21.51
N LEU A 69 -5.08 23.99 -21.15
CA LEU A 69 -6.46 24.08 -21.64
C LEU A 69 -7.30 25.15 -20.91
N ASN A 70 -6.68 25.93 -20.04
CA ASN A 70 -7.33 26.98 -19.26
C ASN A 70 -8.51 26.48 -18.39
N VAL A 71 -8.43 25.25 -17.85
CA VAL A 71 -9.44 24.77 -16.91
C VAL A 71 -9.41 25.62 -15.64
N PRO A 72 -10.54 26.23 -15.23
CA PRO A 72 -10.56 27.10 -14.05
C PRO A 72 -10.30 26.32 -12.76
N PRO A 73 -9.58 26.90 -11.76
CA PRO A 73 -9.36 26.27 -10.45
C PRO A 73 -10.64 25.82 -9.75
N ALA A 74 -11.72 26.61 -9.83
CA ALA A 74 -13.01 26.28 -9.23
C ALA A 74 -13.65 25.03 -9.83
N GLN A 75 -13.49 24.80 -11.14
CA GLN A 75 -13.97 23.57 -11.80
C GLN A 75 -13.16 22.36 -11.34
N LEU A 76 -11.84 22.51 -11.19
CA LEU A 76 -10.97 21.45 -10.72
C LEU A 76 -11.22 21.12 -9.24
N ASP A 77 -11.47 22.12 -8.40
CA ASP A 77 -11.86 21.94 -6.98
C ASP A 77 -13.16 21.11 -6.88
N GLY A 78 -14.17 21.41 -7.71
CA GLY A 78 -15.39 20.61 -7.81
C GLY A 78 -15.11 19.14 -8.18
N LEU A 79 -14.28 18.90 -9.20
CA LEU A 79 -13.89 17.55 -9.62
C LEU A 79 -13.14 16.81 -8.52
N MET A 80 -12.25 17.46 -7.78
CA MET A 80 -11.51 16.83 -6.69
C MET A 80 -12.44 16.42 -5.53
N ARG A 81 -13.48 17.21 -5.26
CA ARG A 81 -14.49 16.89 -4.22
C ARG A 81 -15.43 15.76 -4.61
N GLU A 82 -15.72 15.62 -5.90
CA GLU A 82 -16.60 14.58 -6.43
C GLU A 82 -15.86 13.28 -6.79
N MET A 83 -14.54 13.26 -6.67
CA MET A 83 -13.74 12.09 -7.05
C MET A 83 -14.01 10.90 -6.13
N ASP A 84 -14.64 9.85 -6.68
CA ASP A 84 -14.94 8.58 -5.99
C ASP A 84 -14.50 7.41 -6.88
N ILE A 85 -13.37 6.83 -6.57
CA ILE A 85 -12.83 5.67 -7.27
C ILE A 85 -13.03 4.45 -6.40
N ARG A 86 -13.76 3.44 -6.90
CA ARG A 86 -14.01 2.17 -6.20
C ARG A 86 -13.37 1.02 -6.94
N LEU A 87 -12.39 0.41 -6.30
CA LEU A 87 -11.74 -0.80 -6.79
C LEU A 87 -12.34 -2.01 -6.08
N VAL A 88 -12.85 -2.98 -6.85
CA VAL A 88 -13.53 -4.15 -6.29
C VAL A 88 -12.72 -5.41 -6.56
N PHE A 89 -12.33 -6.12 -5.50
CA PHE A 89 -11.68 -7.42 -5.61
C PHE A 89 -12.72 -8.50 -5.91
N THR A 90 -12.47 -9.27 -6.96
CA THR A 90 -13.30 -10.40 -7.36
C THR A 90 -12.70 -11.73 -6.90
N ALA A 91 -13.55 -12.73 -6.68
CA ALA A 91 -13.13 -14.07 -6.29
C ALA A 91 -12.61 -14.86 -7.50
N HIS A 92 -11.37 -15.36 -7.42
CA HIS A 92 -10.74 -16.20 -8.44
C HIS A 92 -10.04 -17.39 -7.76
N PRO A 93 -10.78 -18.41 -7.31
CA PRO A 93 -10.22 -19.53 -6.52
C PRO A 93 -9.13 -20.30 -7.25
N THR A 94 -9.14 -20.30 -8.59
CA THR A 94 -8.13 -20.99 -9.41
C THR A 94 -6.79 -20.25 -9.49
N GLU A 95 -6.74 -18.99 -9.08
CA GLU A 95 -5.55 -18.14 -9.16
C GLU A 95 -4.79 -18.05 -7.82
N ILE A 96 -5.22 -18.81 -6.81
CA ILE A 96 -4.58 -18.77 -5.49
C ILE A 96 -3.18 -19.39 -5.57
N VAL A 97 -2.18 -18.53 -5.56
CA VAL A 97 -0.77 -18.93 -5.49
C VAL A 97 -0.36 -19.14 -4.04
N ARG A 98 0.40 -20.22 -3.78
CA ARG A 98 0.92 -20.51 -2.43
C ARG A 98 1.72 -19.34 -1.87
N HIS A 99 1.53 -19.01 -0.59
CA HIS A 99 2.29 -17.98 0.12
C HIS A 99 3.81 -18.12 -0.04
N THR A 100 4.30 -19.36 0.01
CA THR A 100 5.72 -19.67 -0.16
C THR A 100 6.24 -19.26 -1.54
N VAL A 101 5.47 -19.46 -2.60
CA VAL A 101 5.84 -19.07 -3.97
C VAL A 101 5.84 -17.54 -4.09
N ARG A 102 4.80 -16.87 -3.62
CA ARG A 102 4.74 -15.40 -3.60
C ARG A 102 5.90 -14.75 -2.84
N HIS A 103 6.27 -15.34 -1.71
CA HIS A 103 7.41 -14.85 -0.93
C HIS A 103 8.72 -14.97 -1.73
N LYS A 104 8.91 -16.08 -2.45
CA LYS A 104 10.07 -16.28 -3.32
C LYS A 104 10.11 -15.30 -4.49
N GLN A 105 8.97 -15.10 -5.16
CA GLN A 105 8.85 -14.12 -6.25
C GLN A 105 9.27 -12.72 -5.80
N ARG A 106 8.80 -12.27 -4.62
CA ARG A 106 9.20 -10.97 -4.06
C ARG A 106 10.67 -10.90 -3.73
N ARG A 107 11.20 -11.95 -3.10
CA ARG A 107 12.60 -11.98 -2.74
C ARG A 107 13.49 -11.91 -3.98
N VAL A 108 13.14 -12.63 -5.03
CA VAL A 108 13.80 -12.54 -6.34
C VAL A 108 13.69 -11.12 -6.91
N ALA A 109 12.49 -10.51 -6.90
CA ALA A 109 12.30 -9.14 -7.38
C ALA A 109 13.16 -8.12 -6.60
N THR A 110 13.22 -8.23 -5.28
CA THR A 110 14.06 -7.38 -4.42
C THR A 110 15.56 -7.55 -4.74
N LEU A 111 16.03 -8.78 -4.88
CA LEU A 111 17.44 -9.06 -5.20
C LEU A 111 17.81 -8.53 -6.59
N LEU A 112 16.91 -8.68 -7.58
CA LEU A 112 17.10 -8.09 -8.92
C LEU A 112 17.19 -6.56 -8.84
N GLN A 113 16.33 -5.93 -8.03
CA GLN A 113 16.38 -4.49 -7.78
C GLN A 113 17.70 -4.04 -7.20
N GLN A 114 18.22 -4.75 -6.21
CA GLN A 114 19.51 -4.46 -5.61
C GLN A 114 20.67 -4.59 -6.63
N LEU A 115 20.65 -5.61 -7.48
CA LEU A 115 21.66 -5.81 -8.52
C LEU A 115 21.66 -4.71 -9.58
N GLN A 116 20.49 -4.16 -9.93
CA GLN A 116 20.33 -3.09 -10.91
C GLN A 116 20.68 -1.71 -10.35
N SER A 117 20.56 -1.51 -9.05
CA SER A 117 20.87 -0.23 -8.38
C SER A 117 22.36 0.08 -8.46
N ASN A 118 22.77 0.69 -9.55
CA ASN A 118 24.16 0.79 -10.01
C ASN A 118 25.08 1.72 -9.21
N SER A 119 24.59 2.52 -8.26
CA SER A 119 25.36 3.68 -7.82
C SER A 119 26.04 3.57 -6.45
N LEU A 120 25.74 2.57 -5.62
CA LEU A 120 26.25 2.54 -4.25
C LEU A 120 26.71 1.15 -3.76
N ILE A 121 26.60 0.10 -4.55
CA ILE A 121 26.92 -1.27 -4.12
C ILE A 121 28.31 -1.67 -4.62
N SER A 122 29.18 -2.14 -3.71
CA SER A 122 30.51 -2.65 -4.05
C SER A 122 30.44 -3.92 -4.89
N LYS A 123 31.54 -4.24 -5.59
CA LYS A 123 31.62 -5.50 -6.36
C LYS A 123 31.38 -6.74 -5.49
N SER A 124 31.83 -6.71 -4.24
CA SER A 124 31.64 -7.79 -3.27
C SER A 124 30.17 -7.97 -2.90
N GLU A 125 29.46 -6.88 -2.65
CA GLU A 125 28.03 -6.92 -2.34
C GLU A 125 27.19 -7.40 -3.52
N LYS A 126 27.55 -7.01 -4.76
CA LYS A 126 26.90 -7.54 -5.97
C LYS A 126 27.06 -9.05 -6.11
N GLU A 127 28.23 -9.58 -5.79
CA GLU A 127 28.47 -11.02 -5.84
C GLU A 127 27.67 -11.75 -4.77
N ILE A 128 27.60 -11.23 -3.54
CA ILE A 128 26.76 -11.78 -2.49
C ILE A 128 25.28 -11.79 -2.92
N CYS A 129 24.79 -10.70 -3.47
CA CYS A 129 23.42 -10.59 -3.95
C CYS A 129 23.13 -11.59 -5.08
N ARG A 130 24.08 -11.81 -5.99
CA ARG A 130 23.98 -12.80 -7.05
C ARG A 130 23.89 -14.23 -6.49
N LEU A 131 24.72 -14.57 -5.53
CA LEU A 131 24.69 -15.88 -4.88
C LEU A 131 23.36 -16.11 -4.14
N GLN A 132 22.83 -15.06 -3.48
CA GLN A 132 21.51 -15.13 -2.84
C GLN A 132 20.39 -15.34 -3.86
N LEU A 133 20.48 -14.68 -5.02
CA LEU A 133 19.50 -14.85 -6.10
C LEU A 133 19.53 -16.28 -6.67
N GLU A 134 20.70 -16.83 -6.91
CA GLU A 134 20.85 -18.21 -7.37
C GLU A 134 20.29 -19.21 -6.35
N GLU A 135 20.56 -19.01 -5.08
CA GLU A 135 20.03 -19.87 -4.00
C GLU A 135 18.50 -19.77 -3.92
N GLU A 136 17.91 -18.58 -4.02
CA GLU A 136 16.47 -18.39 -3.98
C GLU A 136 15.77 -19.07 -5.18
N ILE A 137 16.37 -18.99 -6.36
CA ILE A 137 15.87 -19.70 -7.57
C ILE A 137 15.97 -21.21 -7.39
N ARG A 138 17.07 -21.73 -6.80
CA ARG A 138 17.21 -23.17 -6.49
C ARG A 138 16.17 -23.66 -5.49
N LEU A 139 15.88 -22.86 -4.45
CA LEU A 139 14.85 -23.15 -3.47
C LEU A 139 13.45 -23.10 -4.11
N TRP A 140 13.22 -22.13 -5.00
CA TRP A 140 11.95 -22.05 -5.73
C TRP A 140 11.74 -23.26 -6.64
N TRP A 141 12.76 -23.67 -7.38
CA TRP A 141 12.73 -24.90 -8.17
C TRP A 141 12.28 -26.13 -7.37
N ARG A 142 12.63 -26.21 -6.09
CA ARG A 142 12.29 -27.30 -5.18
C ARG A 142 10.98 -27.10 -4.42
N THR A 143 10.32 -25.97 -4.59
CA THR A 143 9.05 -25.63 -3.91
C THR A 143 7.88 -26.08 -4.77
N ASP A 144 6.90 -26.78 -4.19
CA ASP A 144 5.67 -27.11 -4.88
C ASP A 144 4.86 -25.84 -5.17
N GLU A 145 4.44 -25.65 -6.43
CA GLU A 145 3.62 -24.53 -6.89
C GLU A 145 2.13 -24.77 -6.64
N LEU A 146 1.70 -26.03 -6.73
CA LEU A 146 0.31 -26.40 -6.57
C LEU A 146 -0.06 -26.65 -5.10
N HIS A 147 -1.27 -26.25 -4.75
CA HIS A 147 -1.87 -26.68 -3.49
C HIS A 147 -2.19 -28.17 -3.57
N GLN A 148 -1.85 -28.93 -2.52
CA GLN A 148 -2.20 -30.36 -2.41
C GLN A 148 -3.65 -30.55 -1.93
N PHE A 149 -4.34 -29.48 -1.55
CA PHE A 149 -5.73 -29.45 -1.10
C PHE A 149 -6.51 -28.39 -1.87
N LYS A 150 -7.83 -28.54 -1.94
CA LYS A 150 -8.70 -27.52 -2.53
C LYS A 150 -8.76 -26.31 -1.59
N PRO A 151 -8.41 -25.10 -2.07
CA PRO A 151 -8.52 -23.89 -1.24
C PRO A 151 -9.95 -23.68 -0.75
N THR A 152 -10.06 -23.17 0.46
CA THR A 152 -11.33 -22.74 1.06
C THR A 152 -11.62 -21.29 0.70
N VAL A 153 -12.86 -20.84 0.93
CA VAL A 153 -13.24 -19.42 0.75
C VAL A 153 -12.40 -18.50 1.63
N LEU A 154 -12.02 -18.94 2.84
CA LEU A 154 -11.15 -18.14 3.70
C LEU A 154 -9.70 -18.07 3.22
N ASP A 155 -9.21 -19.08 2.49
CA ASP A 155 -7.90 -19.00 1.82
C ASP A 155 -7.92 -17.96 0.69
N GLU A 156 -9.06 -17.83 -0.02
CA GLU A 156 -9.26 -16.76 -1.02
C GLU A 156 -9.27 -15.39 -0.37
N VAL A 157 -9.95 -15.24 0.76
CA VAL A 157 -9.97 -13.99 1.54
C VAL A 157 -8.55 -13.60 1.97
N ASP A 158 -7.80 -14.54 2.52
CA ASP A 158 -6.41 -14.31 2.91
C ASP A 158 -5.54 -13.90 1.72
N TYR A 159 -5.75 -14.53 0.57
CA TYR A 159 -5.06 -14.17 -0.67
C TYR A 159 -5.35 -12.73 -1.09
N ALA A 160 -6.61 -12.30 -1.09
CA ALA A 160 -6.99 -10.93 -1.44
C ALA A 160 -6.43 -9.91 -0.42
N LEU A 161 -6.59 -10.19 0.87
CA LEU A 161 -6.13 -9.31 1.95
C LEU A 161 -4.60 -9.17 2.01
N HIS A 162 -3.88 -10.16 1.50
CA HIS A 162 -2.43 -10.09 1.38
C HIS A 162 -1.96 -8.87 0.54
N TYR A 163 -2.70 -8.50 -0.53
CA TYR A 163 -2.37 -7.32 -1.33
C TYR A 163 -2.54 -6.02 -0.53
N PHE A 164 -3.50 -5.96 0.39
CA PHE A 164 -3.63 -4.82 1.29
C PHE A 164 -2.40 -4.68 2.17
N GLN A 165 -1.98 -5.78 2.82
CA GLN A 165 -0.84 -5.77 3.73
C GLN A 165 0.47 -5.39 3.04
N GLN A 166 0.68 -5.87 1.84
CA GLN A 166 1.98 -5.83 1.20
C GLN A 166 2.15 -4.67 0.23
N VAL A 167 1.04 -4.12 -0.28
CA VAL A 167 1.09 -3.11 -1.33
C VAL A 167 0.20 -1.92 -1.01
N LEU A 168 -1.11 -2.14 -0.82
CA LEU A 168 -2.08 -1.05 -0.85
C LEU A 168 -1.95 -0.10 0.34
N PHE A 169 -1.66 -0.61 1.54
CA PHE A 169 -1.47 0.24 2.72
C PHE A 169 -0.33 1.25 2.56
N ASP A 170 0.70 0.92 1.80
CA ASP A 170 1.81 1.83 1.55
C ASP A 170 1.65 2.61 0.25
N ALA A 171 1.02 2.01 -0.77
CA ALA A 171 0.81 2.64 -2.07
C ALA A 171 -0.22 3.79 -2.01
N MET A 172 -1.31 3.64 -1.26
CA MET A 172 -2.38 4.65 -1.19
C MET A 172 -1.92 5.99 -0.62
N PRO A 173 -1.19 6.06 0.51
CA PRO A 173 -0.62 7.32 1.00
C PRO A 173 0.40 7.93 0.01
N GLN A 174 1.17 7.10 -0.69
CA GLN A 174 2.10 7.58 -1.72
C GLN A 174 1.36 8.17 -2.91
N LEU A 175 0.30 7.50 -3.37
CA LEU A 175 -0.55 7.99 -4.46
C LEU A 175 -1.15 9.36 -4.11
N ARG A 176 -1.70 9.50 -2.89
CA ARG A 176 -2.22 10.77 -2.39
C ARG A 176 -1.15 11.86 -2.38
N ARG A 177 0.04 11.58 -1.84
CA ARG A 177 1.16 12.55 -1.84
C ARG A 177 1.55 12.98 -3.25
N ARG A 178 1.65 12.04 -4.19
CA ARG A 178 1.97 12.35 -5.60
C ARG A 178 0.89 13.23 -6.24
N LEU A 179 -0.38 12.91 -5.99
CA LEU A 179 -1.52 13.70 -6.46
C LEU A 179 -1.47 15.12 -5.89
N THR A 180 -1.30 15.27 -4.56
CA THR A 180 -1.20 16.57 -3.87
C THR A 180 -0.03 17.41 -4.40
N THR A 181 1.15 16.81 -4.54
CA THR A 181 2.33 17.51 -5.03
C THR A 181 2.16 17.98 -6.48
N ALA A 182 1.60 17.15 -7.33
CA ALA A 182 1.35 17.49 -8.73
C ALA A 182 0.27 18.58 -8.87
N LEU A 183 -0.79 18.51 -8.07
CA LEU A 183 -1.85 19.52 -8.03
C LEU A 183 -1.29 20.87 -7.57
N ALA A 184 -0.59 20.91 -6.46
CA ALA A 184 0.01 22.14 -5.91
C ALA A 184 0.98 22.83 -6.88
N SER A 185 1.67 22.07 -7.74
CA SER A 185 2.59 22.63 -8.74
C SER A 185 1.87 23.40 -9.87
N SER A 186 0.65 23.02 -10.21
CA SER A 186 -0.11 23.58 -11.34
C SER A 186 -1.30 24.44 -10.88
N TYR A 187 -1.90 24.11 -9.74
CA TYR A 187 -3.09 24.73 -9.17
C TYR A 187 -2.92 24.92 -7.65
N PRO A 188 -2.08 25.89 -7.20
CA PRO A 188 -1.73 26.03 -5.80
C PRO A 188 -2.91 26.37 -4.88
N ASP A 189 -3.98 26.93 -5.42
CA ASP A 189 -5.19 27.34 -4.70
C ASP A 189 -6.24 26.20 -4.57
N VAL A 190 -5.98 25.02 -5.15
CA VAL A 190 -6.88 23.87 -5.10
C VAL A 190 -6.33 22.82 -4.12
N GLU A 191 -7.16 22.44 -3.16
CA GLU A 191 -6.80 21.43 -2.17
C GLU A 191 -7.51 20.09 -2.44
N ILE A 192 -6.81 19.01 -2.16
CA ILE A 192 -7.43 17.68 -2.18
C ILE A 192 -8.23 17.51 -0.88
N PRO A 193 -9.52 17.15 -0.95
CA PRO A 193 -10.33 16.88 0.22
C PRO A 193 -9.69 15.83 1.14
N ASN A 194 -9.96 15.92 2.44
CA ASN A 194 -9.44 14.95 3.42
C ASN A 194 -10.11 13.59 3.32
N GLU A 195 -11.27 13.53 2.69
CA GLU A 195 -11.98 12.29 2.43
C GLU A 195 -11.18 11.35 1.52
N ALA A 196 -11.46 10.06 1.62
CA ALA A 196 -10.83 9.05 0.79
C ALA A 196 -11.39 9.13 -0.63
N PHE A 197 -10.55 9.51 -1.59
CA PHE A 197 -10.91 9.54 -3.01
C PHE A 197 -10.90 8.16 -3.68
N CYS A 198 -10.33 7.16 -3.01
CA CYS A 198 -10.27 5.78 -3.49
C CYS A 198 -10.66 4.84 -2.36
N THR A 199 -11.65 4.01 -2.63
CA THR A 199 -12.19 3.02 -1.70
C THR A 199 -12.10 1.62 -2.32
N PHE A 200 -12.19 0.61 -1.47
CA PHE A 200 -12.07 -0.78 -1.88
C PHE A 200 -13.33 -1.55 -1.48
N GLY A 201 -13.84 -2.34 -2.42
CA GLY A 201 -14.86 -3.35 -2.18
C GLY A 201 -14.29 -4.74 -2.41
N SER A 202 -14.99 -5.78 -1.95
CA SER A 202 -14.60 -7.16 -2.18
C SER A 202 -15.81 -8.05 -2.33
N TRP A 203 -15.82 -8.86 -3.38
CA TRP A 203 -16.72 -9.99 -3.56
C TRP A 203 -16.20 -11.25 -2.86
N VAL A 204 -14.90 -11.27 -2.54
CA VAL A 204 -14.24 -12.42 -1.92
C VAL A 204 -14.81 -12.66 -0.52
N GLY A 205 -15.31 -13.86 -0.28
CA GLY A 205 -15.96 -14.24 0.98
C GLY A 205 -17.41 -13.73 1.14
N SER A 206 -17.97 -13.06 0.12
CA SER A 206 -19.34 -12.53 0.16
C SER A 206 -20.21 -12.89 -1.04
N ASP A 207 -19.59 -13.16 -2.20
CA ASP A 207 -20.29 -13.57 -3.41
C ASP A 207 -20.78 -15.02 -3.28
N ARG A 208 -22.10 -15.20 -3.34
CA ARG A 208 -22.80 -16.49 -3.20
C ARG A 208 -23.20 -17.10 -4.53
N ASP A 209 -22.97 -16.40 -5.63
CA ASP A 209 -23.38 -16.85 -6.96
C ASP A 209 -22.61 -18.13 -7.33
N GLY A 210 -23.37 -19.23 -7.44
CA GLY A 210 -22.81 -20.55 -7.79
C GLY A 210 -21.86 -21.18 -6.77
N ASN A 211 -21.60 -20.57 -5.60
CA ASN A 211 -20.70 -21.09 -4.58
C ASN A 211 -21.40 -21.37 -3.22
N PRO A 212 -21.87 -22.61 -2.97
CA PRO A 212 -22.55 -22.96 -1.74
C PRO A 212 -21.67 -22.87 -0.49
N SER A 213 -20.35 -22.78 -0.65
CA SER A 213 -19.42 -22.62 0.48
C SER A 213 -19.36 -21.21 1.03
N VAL A 214 -19.94 -20.22 0.35
CA VAL A 214 -20.06 -18.83 0.83
C VAL A 214 -21.34 -18.70 1.63
N THR A 215 -21.26 -19.06 2.90
CA THR A 215 -22.37 -18.94 3.86
C THR A 215 -22.39 -17.57 4.54
N PRO A 216 -23.51 -17.15 5.19
CA PRO A 216 -23.55 -15.93 5.99
C PRO A 216 -22.44 -15.87 7.05
N GLU A 217 -22.10 -17.01 7.62
CA GLU A 217 -21.07 -17.18 8.62
C GLU A 217 -19.66 -16.90 8.06
N ILE A 218 -19.38 -17.40 6.87
CA ILE A 218 -18.14 -17.10 6.14
C ILE A 218 -18.06 -15.60 5.82
N THR A 219 -19.15 -14.99 5.36
CA THR A 219 -19.20 -13.55 5.09
C THR A 219 -18.92 -12.73 6.36
N TRP A 220 -19.51 -13.11 7.49
CA TRP A 220 -19.24 -12.47 8.78
C TRP A 220 -17.77 -12.61 9.21
N ARG A 221 -17.22 -13.83 9.14
CA ARG A 221 -15.81 -14.08 9.44
C ARG A 221 -14.88 -13.29 8.52
N THR A 222 -15.23 -13.15 7.25
CA THR A 222 -14.49 -12.31 6.29
C THR A 222 -14.47 -10.86 6.72
N ALA A 223 -15.64 -10.30 7.11
CA ALA A 223 -15.74 -8.92 7.59
C ALA A 223 -14.90 -8.70 8.86
N CYS A 224 -14.97 -9.65 9.80
CA CYS A 224 -14.15 -9.61 11.02
C CYS A 224 -12.65 -9.65 10.69
N TYR A 225 -12.23 -10.47 9.73
CA TYR A 225 -10.84 -10.57 9.31
C TYR A 225 -10.34 -9.27 8.63
N GLN A 226 -11.14 -8.69 7.73
CA GLN A 226 -10.85 -7.39 7.10
C GLN A 226 -10.67 -6.30 8.16
N ARG A 227 -11.59 -6.22 9.13
CA ARG A 227 -11.51 -5.27 10.24
C ARG A 227 -10.27 -5.48 11.10
N GLN A 228 -9.99 -6.72 11.46
CA GLN A 228 -8.81 -7.08 12.24
C GLN A 228 -7.54 -6.58 11.55
N LEU A 229 -7.39 -6.85 10.26
CA LEU A 229 -6.27 -6.42 9.45
C LEU A 229 -6.05 -4.91 9.51
N MET A 230 -7.15 -4.13 9.38
CA MET A 230 -7.09 -2.67 9.47
C MET A 230 -6.68 -2.19 10.86
N LEU A 231 -7.23 -2.79 11.91
CA LEU A 231 -6.89 -2.45 13.29
C LEU A 231 -5.41 -2.74 13.59
N ASP A 232 -4.90 -3.88 13.15
CA ASP A 232 -3.49 -4.24 13.32
C ASP A 232 -2.57 -3.24 12.58
N ARG A 233 -2.96 -2.79 11.38
CA ARG A 233 -2.23 -1.75 10.64
C ARG A 233 -2.27 -0.40 11.36
N TYR A 234 -3.42 0.02 11.88
CA TYR A 234 -3.53 1.26 12.66
C TYR A 234 -2.68 1.21 13.94
N ILE A 235 -2.73 0.11 14.68
CA ILE A 235 -1.92 -0.09 15.88
C ILE A 235 -0.42 0.04 15.54
N ALA A 236 0.04 -0.65 14.50
CA ALA A 236 1.43 -0.58 14.07
C ALA A 236 1.84 0.85 13.68
N SER A 237 1.02 1.55 12.90
CA SER A 237 1.29 2.94 12.48
C SER A 237 1.30 3.93 13.65
N VAL A 238 0.40 3.76 14.64
CA VAL A 238 0.37 4.58 15.85
C VAL A 238 1.60 4.31 16.72
N GLN A 239 2.05 3.06 16.82
CA GLN A 239 3.26 2.71 17.56
C GLN A 239 4.50 3.33 16.92
N GLU A 240 4.62 3.28 15.60
CA GLU A 240 5.71 3.93 14.86
C GLU A 240 5.69 5.46 15.08
N LEU A 241 4.52 6.09 14.96
CA LEU A 241 4.35 7.52 15.21
C LEU A 241 4.69 7.89 16.65
N ARG A 242 4.28 7.08 17.64
CA ARG A 242 4.65 7.25 19.05
C ARG A 242 6.16 7.25 19.24
N ASP A 243 6.88 6.37 18.55
CA ASP A 243 8.33 6.27 18.68
C ASP A 243 9.05 7.45 18.03
N GLN A 244 8.46 8.07 17.00
CA GLN A 244 8.95 9.29 16.37
C GLN A 244 8.65 10.55 17.19
N LEU A 245 7.48 10.65 17.84
CA LEU A 245 7.02 11.85 18.55
C LEU A 245 7.45 11.90 20.03
N SER A 246 8.75 11.79 20.28
CA SER A 246 9.35 11.95 21.63
C SER A 246 9.61 13.42 21.98
N ILE A 247 8.66 14.31 21.65
CA ILE A 247 8.79 15.77 21.87
C ILE A 247 8.54 16.08 23.34
N SER A 248 9.52 16.71 23.99
CA SER A 248 9.42 17.10 25.39
C SER A 248 8.78 18.48 25.57
N MET A 249 7.89 18.60 26.56
CA MET A 249 7.29 19.87 27.01
C MET A 249 8.32 20.89 27.50
N GLN A 250 9.53 20.47 27.83
CA GLN A 250 10.61 21.37 28.25
C GLN A 250 11.17 22.20 27.08
N TRP A 251 11.06 21.70 25.88
CA TRP A 251 11.64 22.30 24.68
C TRP A 251 10.61 22.79 23.66
N SER A 252 9.36 22.38 23.80
CA SER A 252 8.28 22.72 22.87
C SER A 252 7.01 23.05 23.64
N GLN A 253 6.29 24.05 23.17
CA GLN A 253 4.94 24.34 23.65
C GLN A 253 3.96 23.26 23.19
N VAL A 254 3.05 22.91 24.06
CA VAL A 254 1.99 21.94 23.81
C VAL A 254 0.64 22.64 23.86
N SER A 255 -0.24 22.33 22.92
CA SER A 255 -1.55 22.95 22.86
C SER A 255 -2.45 22.54 24.03
N SER A 256 -3.27 23.48 24.55
CA SER A 256 -4.23 23.22 25.62
C SER A 256 -5.21 22.07 25.27
N PRO A 257 -5.76 21.96 24.05
CA PRO A 257 -6.62 20.83 23.68
C PRO A 257 -5.97 19.45 23.82
N LEU A 258 -4.65 19.34 23.59
CA LEU A 258 -3.95 18.07 23.79
C LEU A 258 -3.87 17.71 25.27
N LEU A 259 -3.57 18.69 26.14
CA LEU A 259 -3.49 18.48 27.58
C LEU A 259 -4.84 18.11 28.19
N GLU A 260 -5.91 18.78 27.78
CA GLU A 260 -7.29 18.46 28.15
C GLU A 260 -7.67 17.02 27.72
N SER A 261 -7.32 16.68 26.47
CA SER A 261 -7.55 15.33 25.95
C SER A 261 -6.78 14.26 26.71
N LEU A 262 -5.58 14.55 27.19
CA LEU A 262 -4.80 13.63 28.03
C LEU A 262 -5.42 13.43 29.41
N GLU A 263 -6.00 14.47 29.99
CA GLU A 263 -6.71 14.33 31.29
C GLU A 263 -7.99 13.52 31.13
N MET A 264 -8.72 13.65 30.02
CA MET A 264 -9.86 12.77 29.72
C MET A 264 -9.43 11.31 29.56
N ASP A 265 -8.33 11.05 28.84
CA ASP A 265 -7.79 9.69 28.66
C ASP A 265 -7.32 9.08 29.98
N ARG A 266 -6.72 9.88 30.86
CA ARG A 266 -6.33 9.46 32.21
C ARG A 266 -7.51 8.93 33.00
N VAL A 267 -8.64 9.63 32.96
CA VAL A 267 -9.87 9.22 33.65
C VAL A 267 -10.46 7.96 33.02
N ARG A 268 -10.39 7.87 31.69
CA ARG A 268 -10.99 6.74 30.95
C ARG A 268 -10.16 5.45 31.01
N PHE A 269 -8.84 5.58 31.07
CA PHE A 269 -7.89 4.45 31.04
C PHE A 269 -6.83 4.62 32.13
N PRO A 270 -7.20 4.54 33.43
CA PRO A 270 -6.27 4.76 34.52
C PRO A 270 -5.08 3.80 34.53
N GLU A 271 -5.30 2.53 34.14
CA GLU A 271 -4.24 1.51 34.08
C GLU A 271 -3.12 1.87 33.10
N VAL A 272 -3.48 2.40 31.93
CA VAL A 272 -2.50 2.86 30.93
C VAL A 272 -1.72 4.05 31.46
N TYR A 273 -2.39 4.94 32.19
CA TYR A 273 -1.74 6.09 32.80
C TYR A 273 -0.72 5.63 33.85
N GLU A 274 -1.08 4.74 34.76
CA GLU A 274 -0.18 4.22 35.78
C GLU A 274 1.05 3.53 35.18
N GLU A 275 0.86 2.77 34.11
CA GLU A 275 1.97 2.08 33.42
C GLU A 275 2.90 3.04 32.66
N ARG A 276 2.35 4.07 32.00
CA ARG A 276 3.06 4.88 31.02
C ARG A 276 3.42 6.29 31.47
N ALA A 277 2.67 6.88 32.41
CA ALA A 277 2.85 8.26 32.82
C ALA A 277 4.23 8.53 33.47
N ALA A 278 4.73 7.61 34.27
CA ALA A 278 6.06 7.74 34.86
C ALA A 278 7.16 7.83 33.81
N ARG A 279 7.00 7.09 32.70
CA ARG A 279 7.97 7.03 31.60
C ARG A 279 7.87 8.22 30.65
N TYR A 280 6.65 8.67 30.35
CA TYR A 280 6.36 9.69 29.32
C TYR A 280 5.81 11.01 29.90
N ARG A 281 6.11 11.28 31.18
CA ARG A 281 5.58 12.46 31.89
C ARG A 281 5.80 13.78 31.16
N LEU A 282 6.93 13.95 30.50
CA LEU A 282 7.30 15.16 29.76
C LEU A 282 7.06 15.05 28.25
N GLU A 283 6.51 13.93 27.77
CA GLU A 283 6.32 13.64 26.36
C GLU A 283 4.82 13.43 26.04
N PRO A 284 4.01 14.49 26.01
CA PRO A 284 2.55 14.41 25.94
C PRO A 284 2.03 13.77 24.67
N TYR A 285 2.70 13.95 23.53
CA TYR A 285 2.34 13.29 22.28
C TYR A 285 2.49 11.78 22.38
N ARG A 286 3.62 11.32 22.93
CA ARG A 286 3.91 9.91 23.15
C ARG A 286 2.94 9.28 24.15
N LEU A 287 2.60 10.01 25.21
CA LEU A 287 1.61 9.57 26.18
C LEU A 287 0.24 9.43 25.53
N LYS A 288 -0.21 10.42 24.74
CA LYS A 288 -1.49 10.39 23.98
C LYS A 288 -1.56 9.19 23.06
N LEU A 289 -0.51 8.96 22.27
CA LEU A 289 -0.45 7.84 21.34
C LEU A 289 -0.36 6.48 22.06
N SER A 290 -0.02 6.42 23.34
CA SER A 290 -0.06 5.19 24.11
C SER A 290 -1.46 4.72 24.50
N TYR A 291 -2.45 5.62 24.54
CA TYR A 291 -3.86 5.27 24.79
C TYR A 291 -4.56 4.71 23.54
N THR A 292 -4.15 5.14 22.36
CA THR A 292 -4.82 4.78 21.10
C THR A 292 -4.84 3.27 20.82
N PRO A 293 -3.72 2.50 20.96
CA PRO A 293 -3.74 1.05 20.77
C PRO A 293 -4.67 0.33 21.75
N VAL A 294 -4.80 0.82 22.98
CA VAL A 294 -5.69 0.22 23.99
C VAL A 294 -7.15 0.39 23.58
N SER A 295 -7.54 1.56 23.07
CA SER A 295 -8.88 1.77 22.53
C SER A 295 -9.19 0.81 21.36
N TYR A 296 -8.22 0.56 20.48
CA TYR A 296 -8.38 -0.39 19.37
C TYR A 296 -8.43 -1.86 19.83
N THR A 297 -7.66 -2.24 20.85
CA THR A 297 -7.73 -3.60 21.40
C THR A 297 -9.06 -3.87 22.12
N HIS A 298 -9.65 -2.88 22.77
CA HIS A 298 -11.02 -3.01 23.30
C HIS A 298 -12.06 -3.21 22.19
N LEU A 299 -11.95 -2.50 21.06
CA LEU A 299 -12.82 -2.72 19.90
C LEU A 299 -12.64 -4.13 19.30
N ARG A 300 -11.44 -4.70 19.38
CA ARG A 300 -11.14 -6.07 18.95
C ARG A 300 -11.79 -7.13 19.86
N ALA A 301 -11.73 -6.92 21.19
CA ALA A 301 -12.21 -7.90 22.17
C ALA A 301 -13.73 -8.03 22.20
N HIS A 302 -14.47 -6.96 21.92
CA HIS A 302 -15.94 -6.97 21.92
C HIS A 302 -16.59 -7.88 20.86
N GLU A 303 -15.88 -8.33 19.85
CA GLU A 303 -16.43 -9.11 18.73
C GLU A 303 -16.06 -10.60 18.75
N THR A 304 -15.09 -11.00 19.55
CA THR A 304 -14.75 -12.43 19.75
C THR A 304 -15.68 -13.15 20.72
N SER A 305 -16.69 -12.44 21.23
CA SER A 305 -17.63 -12.96 22.24
C SER A 305 -18.98 -13.38 21.67
N TYR A 306 -19.10 -13.63 20.34
CA TYR A 306 -20.30 -14.17 19.71
C TYR A 306 -20.01 -15.47 18.98
#